data_056ed5a0cced9c538121d60242e543e3
#
_entry.id   056ed5a0cced9c538121d60242e543e3
#
_cell.length_a   1.000
_cell.length_b   1.000
_cell.length_c   1.000
_cell.angle_alpha   90.00
_cell.angle_beta   90.00
_cell.angle_gamma   90.00
#
_symmetry.space_group_name_H-M   'P 1'
#
loop_
_entity.id
_entity.type
_entity.pdbx_description
1 polymer ?
#
loop_
_entity_poly.entity_id
_entity_poly.type
_entity_poly.pdbx_seq_one_letter_code
_entity_poly.pdbx_strand_id
1 'polypeptide(L)'
;MKEDKDKMNEVYEKLQGCLKSVREKTDFKPEIALVLGSGLGEYAEEIEVAETIDYKEIEGFPVSTVPGHKGRFIFGYVNSVPVVIMQGRVHFYEGYPMSDVVLPARLMGLMGAKILFLTNASGGINSTFHAGDFMLIRDHIASFVPSPLIGANIDELGPRFPDMSDIYRRELRDIIKETAKEEAIELKEGVYLQLTGPSYESPSEVSMCKMLGADAVGMSTACEAVAANHMGMAVCGISCITNMACGISKEPLSHTEVQETADRVAPLFKRLITASITKLAGR
;
A
#
# COMPACT_ATOMS: atom_id res chain seq x y z
N MET A 1 -2.52 22.18 23.35
CA MET A 1 -3.90 21.64 23.37
C MET A 1 -4.87 22.35 22.41
N LYS A 2 -4.93 23.67 22.35
CA LYS A 2 -5.79 24.39 21.39
C LYS A 2 -5.16 24.38 20.00
N GLU A 3 -3.86 24.64 19.88
CA GLU A 3 -3.09 24.55 18.63
C GLU A 3 -3.09 23.15 18.01
N ASP A 4 -3.11 22.08 18.81
CA ASP A 4 -3.15 20.71 18.30
C ASP A 4 -4.54 20.32 17.78
N LYS A 5 -5.62 20.86 18.39
CA LYS A 5 -6.98 20.70 17.87
C LYS A 5 -7.19 21.45 16.55
N ASP A 6 -6.61 22.65 16.43
CA ASP A 6 -6.72 23.45 15.22
C ASP A 6 -5.97 22.78 14.04
N LYS A 7 -4.75 22.26 14.28
CA LYS A 7 -4.01 21.49 13.25
C LYS A 7 -4.69 20.19 12.80
N MET A 8 -5.48 19.59 13.67
CA MET A 8 -6.22 18.38 13.32
C MET A 8 -7.47 18.65 12.52
N ASN A 9 -8.14 19.74 12.79
CA ASN A 9 -9.19 20.20 11.90
C ASN A 9 -8.63 20.41 10.50
N GLU A 10 -7.43 20.99 10.37
CA GLU A 10 -6.77 21.18 9.05
C GLU A 10 -6.58 19.87 8.26
N VAL A 11 -6.14 18.77 8.90
CA VAL A 11 -5.96 17.49 8.23
C VAL A 11 -7.30 16.89 7.78
N TYR A 12 -8.31 16.95 8.63
CA TYR A 12 -9.64 16.44 8.31
C TYR A 12 -10.35 17.32 7.28
N GLU A 13 -10.24 18.63 7.40
CA GLU A 13 -10.76 19.60 6.44
C GLU A 13 -10.13 19.40 5.05
N LYS A 14 -8.80 19.23 5.01
CA LYS A 14 -8.09 18.87 3.77
C LYS A 14 -8.64 17.60 3.16
N LEU A 15 -8.83 16.54 3.97
CA LEU A 15 -9.36 15.26 3.51
C LEU A 15 -10.80 15.40 2.97
N GLN A 16 -11.64 16.20 3.63
CA GLN A 16 -13.01 16.49 3.17
C GLN A 16 -13.00 17.33 1.88
N GLY A 17 -12.08 18.28 1.76
CA GLY A 17 -11.87 19.05 0.52
C GLY A 17 -11.47 18.14 -0.66
N CYS A 18 -10.55 17.21 -0.44
CA CYS A 18 -10.16 16.21 -1.44
C CYS A 18 -11.35 15.31 -1.82
N LEU A 19 -12.14 14.85 -0.83
CA LEU A 19 -13.33 14.05 -1.10
C LEU A 19 -14.35 14.83 -1.95
N LYS A 20 -14.58 16.10 -1.63
CA LYS A 20 -15.47 16.96 -2.41
C LYS A 20 -14.97 17.08 -3.86
N SER A 21 -13.68 17.37 -4.08
CA SER A 21 -13.09 17.44 -5.43
C SER A 21 -13.29 16.15 -6.23
N VAL A 22 -13.16 14.98 -5.59
CA VAL A 22 -13.44 13.70 -6.23
C VAL A 22 -14.92 13.55 -6.55
N ARG A 23 -15.82 13.90 -5.62
CA ARG A 23 -17.27 13.76 -5.78
C ARG A 23 -17.88 14.72 -6.83
N GLU A 24 -17.19 15.82 -7.15
CA GLU A 24 -17.55 16.70 -8.28
C GLU A 24 -17.31 16.03 -9.64
N LYS A 25 -16.48 14.97 -9.69
CA LYS A 25 -16.12 14.25 -10.92
C LYS A 25 -16.82 12.90 -11.03
N THR A 26 -17.02 12.20 -9.91
CA THR A 26 -17.61 10.86 -9.91
C THR A 26 -18.34 10.53 -8.61
N ASP A 27 -19.48 9.86 -8.75
CA ASP A 27 -20.25 9.26 -7.66
C ASP A 27 -19.89 7.78 -7.44
N PHE A 28 -18.84 7.28 -8.09
CA PHE A 28 -18.40 5.89 -8.01
C PHE A 28 -18.15 5.48 -6.55
N LYS A 29 -18.65 4.32 -6.16
CA LYS A 29 -18.51 3.77 -4.82
C LYS A 29 -17.69 2.48 -4.90
N PRO A 30 -16.39 2.53 -4.66
CA PRO A 30 -15.55 1.34 -4.64
C PRO A 30 -15.85 0.48 -3.42
N GLU A 31 -15.75 -0.83 -3.58
CA GLU A 31 -15.74 -1.80 -2.50
C GLU A 31 -14.31 -2.07 -2.01
N ILE A 32 -13.37 -2.17 -2.94
CA ILE A 32 -11.97 -2.43 -2.66
C ILE A 32 -11.10 -1.28 -3.18
N ALA A 33 -10.20 -0.81 -2.32
CA ALA A 33 -9.11 0.09 -2.69
C ALA A 33 -7.84 -0.73 -2.93
N LEU A 34 -7.21 -0.58 -4.10
CA LEU A 34 -5.96 -1.24 -4.46
C LEU A 34 -4.85 -0.21 -4.59
N VAL A 35 -3.75 -0.40 -3.87
CA VAL A 35 -2.55 0.43 -4.01
C VAL A 35 -1.49 -0.32 -4.80
N LEU A 36 -1.12 0.20 -5.96
CA LEU A 36 -0.08 -0.38 -6.81
C LEU A 36 1.30 0.17 -6.44
N GLY A 37 2.21 -0.74 -6.12
CA GLY A 37 3.61 -0.44 -5.85
C GLY A 37 4.43 -0.21 -7.12
N SER A 38 5.71 0.16 -6.93
CA SER A 38 6.68 0.37 -8.02
C SER A 38 6.78 -0.86 -8.92
N GLY A 39 6.76 -0.64 -10.24
CA GLY A 39 6.79 -1.71 -11.25
C GLY A 39 5.47 -2.47 -11.44
N LEU A 40 4.43 -2.21 -10.61
CA LEU A 40 3.15 -2.93 -10.68
C LEU A 40 2.03 -2.08 -11.30
N GLY A 41 2.34 -0.85 -11.73
CA GLY A 41 1.36 0.14 -12.20
C GLY A 41 0.57 -0.24 -13.44
N GLU A 42 1.07 -1.13 -14.29
CA GLU A 42 0.40 -1.55 -15.52
C GLU A 42 -0.90 -2.34 -15.27
N TYR A 43 -1.03 -2.95 -14.08
CA TYR A 43 -2.28 -3.64 -13.74
C TYR A 43 -3.52 -2.77 -13.90
N ALA A 44 -3.41 -1.48 -13.62
CA ALA A 44 -4.52 -0.54 -13.72
C ALA A 44 -5.05 -0.31 -15.16
N GLU A 45 -4.31 -0.74 -16.17
CA GLU A 45 -4.71 -0.62 -17.60
C GLU A 45 -5.51 -1.84 -18.09
N GLU A 46 -5.60 -2.90 -17.28
CA GLU A 46 -6.30 -4.15 -17.65
C GLU A 46 -7.71 -4.25 -17.09
N ILE A 47 -8.13 -3.31 -16.25
CA ILE A 47 -9.48 -3.31 -15.69
C ILE A 47 -10.47 -2.58 -16.59
N GLU A 48 -11.76 -2.84 -16.40
CA GLU A 48 -12.80 -2.05 -17.02
C GLU A 48 -12.88 -0.67 -16.33
N VAL A 49 -12.29 0.35 -16.98
CA VAL A 49 -12.18 1.70 -16.41
C VAL A 49 -13.49 2.46 -16.58
N ALA A 50 -14.04 2.99 -15.48
CA ALA A 50 -15.21 3.86 -15.46
C ALA A 50 -14.80 5.34 -15.44
N GLU A 51 -13.78 5.71 -14.64
CA GLU A 51 -13.34 7.09 -14.50
C GLU A 51 -11.84 7.11 -14.09
N THR A 52 -11.14 8.18 -14.46
CA THR A 52 -9.76 8.44 -14.05
C THR A 52 -9.64 9.86 -13.54
N ILE A 53 -9.02 10.05 -12.37
CA ILE A 53 -8.81 11.38 -11.78
C ILE A 53 -7.33 11.53 -11.45
N ASP A 54 -6.66 12.47 -12.12
CA ASP A 54 -5.27 12.80 -11.80
C ASP A 54 -5.18 13.49 -10.43
N TYR A 55 -4.14 13.21 -9.65
CA TYR A 55 -3.96 13.82 -8.31
C TYR A 55 -3.91 15.35 -8.38
N LYS A 56 -3.38 15.90 -9.48
CA LYS A 56 -3.32 17.35 -9.73
C LYS A 56 -4.68 18.02 -9.83
N GLU A 57 -5.72 17.25 -10.12
CA GLU A 57 -7.10 17.73 -10.24
C GLU A 57 -7.86 17.71 -8.93
N ILE A 58 -7.24 17.18 -7.87
CA ILE A 58 -7.79 17.13 -6.51
C ILE A 58 -7.11 18.22 -5.69
N GLU A 59 -7.85 19.21 -5.25
CA GLU A 59 -7.32 20.37 -4.54
C GLU A 59 -6.59 19.94 -3.25
N GLY A 60 -5.33 20.38 -3.10
CA GLY A 60 -4.50 20.08 -1.93
C GLY A 60 -3.99 18.65 -1.82
N PHE A 61 -4.25 17.78 -2.82
CA PHE A 61 -3.79 16.39 -2.79
C PHE A 61 -2.28 16.28 -3.10
N PRO A 62 -1.55 15.39 -2.41
CA PRO A 62 -0.13 15.18 -2.67
C PRO A 62 0.11 14.52 -4.03
N VAL A 63 1.17 14.94 -4.72
CA VAL A 63 1.54 14.42 -6.03
C VAL A 63 2.85 13.65 -5.92
N SER A 64 2.88 12.39 -6.37
CA SER A 64 4.11 11.61 -6.38
C SER A 64 5.13 12.19 -7.35
N THR A 65 6.39 12.22 -6.91
CA THR A 65 7.57 12.67 -7.68
C THR A 65 8.41 11.50 -8.18
N VAL A 66 8.02 10.27 -7.83
CA VAL A 66 8.77 9.05 -8.15
C VAL A 66 8.60 8.71 -9.63
N PRO A 67 9.70 8.49 -10.39
CA PRO A 67 9.62 8.03 -11.77
C PRO A 67 8.79 6.75 -11.91
N GLY A 68 7.92 6.71 -12.94
CA GLY A 68 7.02 5.57 -13.17
C GLY A 68 5.69 5.62 -12.40
N HIS A 69 5.53 6.53 -11.44
CA HIS A 69 4.26 6.76 -10.78
C HIS A 69 3.40 7.74 -11.59
N LYS A 70 2.26 7.26 -12.11
CA LYS A 70 1.38 8.11 -12.94
C LYS A 70 0.65 9.20 -12.14
N GLY A 71 0.45 8.99 -10.83
CA GLY A 71 -0.15 9.99 -9.94
C GLY A 71 -1.65 10.21 -10.21
N ARG A 72 -2.44 9.13 -10.19
CA ARG A 72 -3.89 9.19 -10.46
C ARG A 72 -4.66 8.09 -9.72
N PHE A 73 -5.93 8.33 -9.52
CA PHE A 73 -6.91 7.31 -9.17
C PHE A 73 -7.59 6.79 -10.43
N ILE A 74 -7.79 5.47 -10.49
CA ILE A 74 -8.58 4.82 -11.53
C ILE A 74 -9.75 4.12 -10.84
N PHE A 75 -10.96 4.47 -11.24
CA PHE A 75 -12.21 3.87 -10.80
C PHE A 75 -12.68 2.91 -11.87
N GLY A 76 -13.08 1.72 -11.49
CA GLY A 76 -13.52 0.74 -12.47
C GLY A 76 -13.87 -0.60 -11.83
N TYR A 77 -13.85 -1.64 -12.65
CA TYR A 77 -14.27 -2.98 -12.23
C TYR A 77 -13.19 -4.00 -12.51
N VAL A 78 -12.89 -4.82 -11.51
CA VAL A 78 -12.14 -6.07 -11.67
C VAL A 78 -13.18 -7.19 -11.72
N ASN A 79 -13.42 -7.75 -12.88
CA ASN A 79 -14.63 -8.54 -13.16
C ASN A 79 -15.88 -7.71 -12.82
N SER A 80 -16.65 -8.08 -11.83
CA SER A 80 -17.84 -7.31 -11.37
C SER A 80 -17.61 -6.50 -10.09
N VAL A 81 -16.38 -6.52 -9.54
CA VAL A 81 -16.06 -5.89 -8.25
C VAL A 81 -15.68 -4.42 -8.47
N PRO A 82 -16.41 -3.46 -7.87
CA PRO A 82 -16.06 -2.05 -8.01
C PRO A 82 -14.81 -1.72 -7.19
N VAL A 83 -13.79 -1.19 -7.87
CA VAL A 83 -12.50 -0.87 -7.28
C VAL A 83 -12.10 0.58 -7.50
N VAL A 84 -11.31 1.13 -6.58
CA VAL A 84 -10.48 2.31 -6.82
C VAL A 84 -9.02 1.90 -6.74
N ILE A 85 -8.26 2.23 -7.77
CA ILE A 85 -6.84 1.91 -7.86
C ILE A 85 -6.02 3.18 -7.69
N MET A 86 -5.09 3.17 -6.74
CA MET A 86 -4.06 4.18 -6.59
C MET A 86 -2.88 3.81 -7.50
N GLN A 87 -2.77 4.46 -8.66
CA GLN A 87 -1.66 4.27 -9.61
C GLN A 87 -0.60 5.34 -9.41
N GLY A 88 0.30 5.09 -8.48
CA GLY A 88 1.36 6.01 -8.06
C GLY A 88 1.20 6.42 -6.60
N ARG A 89 1.97 5.74 -5.74
CA ARG A 89 2.01 5.98 -4.30
C ARG A 89 2.83 7.23 -3.98
N VAL A 90 2.43 7.94 -2.94
CA VAL A 90 3.22 9.00 -2.30
C VAL A 90 4.05 8.40 -1.17
N HIS A 91 5.32 8.78 -1.05
CA HIS A 91 6.22 8.23 -0.04
C HIS A 91 6.69 9.29 0.95
N PHE A 92 7.05 8.85 2.15
CA PHE A 92 7.55 9.73 3.19
C PHE A 92 8.87 10.41 2.78
N TYR A 93 9.75 9.71 2.06
CA TYR A 93 11.02 10.28 1.58
C TYR A 93 10.86 11.37 0.50
N GLU A 94 9.66 11.58 -0.04
CA GLU A 94 9.39 12.69 -0.96
C GLU A 94 9.23 14.04 -0.21
N GLY A 95 9.34 14.01 1.14
CA GLY A 95 9.30 15.21 1.98
C GLY A 95 7.90 15.60 2.47
N TYR A 96 6.89 14.79 2.19
CA TYR A 96 5.54 14.99 2.69
C TYR A 96 5.42 14.64 4.18
N PRO A 97 4.63 15.38 4.98
CA PRO A 97 4.28 14.95 6.32
C PRO A 97 3.51 13.62 6.26
N MET A 98 3.61 12.80 7.32
CA MET A 98 2.99 11.49 7.33
C MET A 98 1.45 11.54 7.14
N SER A 99 0.79 12.62 7.56
CA SER A 99 -0.63 12.87 7.29
C SER A 99 -0.97 12.91 5.80
N ASP A 100 -0.07 13.46 4.97
CA ASP A 100 -0.24 13.53 3.52
C ASP A 100 0.14 12.21 2.84
N VAL A 101 1.15 11.50 3.37
CA VAL A 101 1.52 10.17 2.87
C VAL A 101 0.36 9.19 2.96
N VAL A 102 -0.43 9.23 4.04
CA VAL A 102 -1.57 8.33 4.25
C VAL A 102 -2.91 8.90 3.78
N LEU A 103 -2.93 10.17 3.36
CA LEU A 103 -4.16 10.84 2.89
C LEU A 103 -4.84 10.07 1.74
N PRO A 104 -4.11 9.51 0.75
CA PRO A 104 -4.74 8.70 -0.30
C PRO A 104 -5.51 7.48 0.25
N ALA A 105 -4.92 6.73 1.17
CA ALA A 105 -5.57 5.57 1.78
C ALA A 105 -6.85 5.98 2.54
N ARG A 106 -6.79 7.08 3.30
CA ARG A 106 -7.95 7.64 4.00
C ARG A 106 -9.03 8.11 3.03
N LEU A 107 -8.63 8.78 1.94
CA LEU A 107 -9.58 9.25 0.92
C LEU A 107 -10.32 8.08 0.27
N MET A 108 -9.61 6.99 -0.08
CA MET A 108 -10.24 5.79 -0.64
C MET A 108 -11.25 5.16 0.34
N GLY A 109 -10.96 5.15 1.63
CA GLY A 109 -11.91 4.73 2.67
C GLY A 109 -13.16 5.61 2.72
N LEU A 110 -13.01 6.93 2.66
CA LEU A 110 -14.15 7.88 2.62
C LEU A 110 -14.96 7.78 1.32
N MET A 111 -14.35 7.36 0.22
CA MET A 111 -15.07 7.08 -1.04
C MET A 111 -15.98 5.85 -0.92
N GLY A 112 -15.77 4.98 0.07
CA GLY A 112 -16.62 3.83 0.36
C GLY A 112 -15.90 2.49 0.42
N ALA A 113 -14.61 2.44 0.09
CA ALA A 113 -13.84 1.20 0.14
C ALA A 113 -13.82 0.59 1.55
N LYS A 114 -14.10 -0.70 1.64
CA LYS A 114 -14.11 -1.46 2.89
C LYS A 114 -12.82 -2.25 3.09
N ILE A 115 -12.15 -2.60 2.01
CA ILE A 115 -10.89 -3.33 2.00
C ILE A 115 -9.82 -2.44 1.39
N LEU A 116 -8.66 -2.35 2.04
CA LEU A 116 -7.43 -1.81 1.46
C LEU A 116 -6.50 -2.96 1.10
N PHE A 117 -6.31 -3.19 -0.19
CA PHE A 117 -5.37 -4.16 -0.71
C PHE A 117 -4.07 -3.43 -1.09
N LEU A 118 -3.03 -3.66 -0.33
CA LEU A 118 -1.72 -3.03 -0.50
C LEU A 118 -0.79 -3.91 -1.34
N THR A 119 -0.11 -3.31 -2.30
CA THR A 119 1.01 -3.97 -2.98
C THR A 119 2.25 -3.09 -2.96
N ASN A 120 3.41 -3.70 -2.98
CA ASN A 120 4.69 -3.00 -3.02
C ASN A 120 5.78 -3.84 -3.70
N ALA A 121 6.86 -3.16 -4.10
CA ALA A 121 8.15 -3.77 -4.36
C ALA A 121 8.95 -3.74 -3.04
N SER A 122 9.69 -4.80 -2.72
CA SER A 122 10.46 -4.91 -1.49
C SER A 122 11.75 -5.71 -1.67
N GLY A 123 12.74 -5.41 -0.83
CA GLY A 123 13.96 -6.19 -0.70
C GLY A 123 13.76 -7.40 0.21
N GLY A 124 14.07 -8.61 -0.27
CA GLY A 124 13.98 -9.84 0.52
C GLY A 124 15.10 -9.94 1.56
N ILE A 125 14.74 -10.21 2.81
CA ILE A 125 15.67 -10.46 3.93
C ILE A 125 15.70 -11.95 4.29
N ASN A 126 14.57 -12.62 4.16
CA ASN A 126 14.45 -14.05 4.43
C ASN A 126 15.28 -14.85 3.42
N SER A 127 16.17 -15.72 3.91
CA SER A 127 17.09 -16.50 3.05
C SER A 127 16.42 -17.57 2.19
N THR A 128 15.13 -17.83 2.40
CA THR A 128 14.32 -18.73 1.57
C THR A 128 13.58 -18.02 0.46
N PHE A 129 13.68 -16.68 0.39
CA PHE A 129 13.06 -15.88 -0.65
C PHE A 129 14.02 -15.64 -1.82
N HIS A 130 13.44 -15.40 -2.99
CA HIS A 130 14.15 -15.09 -4.21
C HIS A 130 13.51 -13.90 -4.94
N ALA A 131 14.29 -13.20 -5.74
CA ALA A 131 13.77 -12.13 -6.59
C ALA A 131 12.72 -12.69 -7.59
N GLY A 132 11.51 -12.16 -7.48
CA GLY A 132 10.33 -12.61 -8.20
C GLY A 132 9.30 -13.33 -7.34
N ASP A 133 9.61 -13.67 -6.08
CA ASP A 133 8.63 -14.24 -5.16
C ASP A 133 7.57 -13.21 -4.77
N PHE A 134 6.36 -13.71 -4.48
CA PHE A 134 5.31 -12.94 -3.83
C PHE A 134 5.22 -13.34 -2.36
N MET A 135 5.22 -12.32 -1.47
CA MET A 135 5.07 -12.50 -0.04
C MET A 135 3.75 -11.90 0.44
N LEU A 136 2.85 -12.72 0.94
CA LEU A 136 1.66 -12.27 1.67
C LEU A 136 2.12 -11.65 3.00
N ILE A 137 1.76 -10.39 3.22
CA ILE A 137 2.12 -9.68 4.44
C ILE A 137 1.21 -10.16 5.56
N ARG A 138 1.79 -10.78 6.60
CA ARG A 138 1.05 -11.22 7.79
C ARG A 138 1.10 -10.23 8.94
N ASP A 139 2.14 -9.39 8.96
CA ASP A 139 2.39 -8.37 9.98
C ASP A 139 3.44 -7.38 9.49
N HIS A 140 3.65 -6.30 10.21
CA HIS A 140 4.69 -5.33 9.90
C HIS A 140 5.45 -4.80 11.11
N ILE A 141 6.62 -4.23 10.85
CA ILE A 141 7.40 -3.40 11.77
C ILE A 141 7.49 -1.99 11.18
N ALA A 142 6.88 -1.00 11.85
CA ALA A 142 6.85 0.39 11.41
C ALA A 142 7.50 1.38 12.41
N SER A 143 8.28 0.86 13.37
CA SER A 143 8.87 1.66 14.44
C SER A 143 9.95 2.65 13.99
N PHE A 144 10.41 2.55 12.74
CA PHE A 144 11.45 3.42 12.16
C PHE A 144 10.89 4.59 11.33
N VAL A 145 9.57 4.71 11.25
CA VAL A 145 8.89 5.83 10.58
C VAL A 145 7.89 6.47 11.54
N PRO A 146 7.56 7.77 11.39
CA PRO A 146 6.53 8.40 12.19
C PRO A 146 5.18 7.68 12.03
N SER A 147 4.49 7.41 13.15
CA SER A 147 3.13 6.88 13.07
C SER A 147 2.18 7.94 12.50
N PRO A 148 1.27 7.57 11.58
CA PRO A 148 0.26 8.50 11.04
C PRO A 148 -0.79 8.93 12.07
N LEU A 149 -0.76 8.37 13.27
CA LEU A 149 -1.69 8.66 14.38
C LEU A 149 -1.08 9.55 15.46
N ILE A 150 0.16 10.05 15.27
CA ILE A 150 0.77 11.02 16.20
C ILE A 150 -0.01 12.33 16.15
N GLY A 151 -0.21 12.89 17.33
CA GLY A 151 -1.00 14.11 17.51
C GLY A 151 -2.31 13.82 18.24
N ALA A 152 -3.23 14.77 18.25
CA ALA A 152 -4.55 14.56 18.80
C ALA A 152 -5.38 13.63 17.85
N ASN A 153 -6.36 12.89 18.36
CA ASN A 153 -7.17 11.98 17.55
C ASN A 153 -8.16 12.71 16.64
N ILE A 154 -8.40 12.21 15.46
CA ILE A 154 -9.50 12.62 14.57
C ILE A 154 -10.62 11.58 14.77
N ASP A 155 -11.55 11.90 15.68
CA ASP A 155 -12.58 10.94 16.13
C ASP A 155 -13.47 10.47 14.99
N GLU A 156 -13.64 11.29 13.95
CA GLU A 156 -14.37 10.96 12.72
C GLU A 156 -13.70 9.87 11.89
N LEU A 157 -12.39 9.66 12.07
CA LEU A 157 -11.62 8.65 11.36
C LEU A 157 -11.42 7.36 12.16
N GLY A 158 -11.54 7.41 13.50
CA GLY A 158 -11.40 6.22 14.31
C GLY A 158 -10.98 6.46 15.76
N PRO A 159 -10.80 5.38 16.53
CA PRO A 159 -10.48 5.49 17.96
C PRO A 159 -9.03 5.92 18.20
N ARG A 160 -8.77 6.59 19.33
CA ARG A 160 -7.42 7.05 19.72
C ARG A 160 -6.38 5.92 19.77
N PHE A 161 -6.79 4.72 20.16
CA PHE A 161 -5.93 3.55 20.34
C PHE A 161 -6.54 2.36 19.58
N PRO A 162 -6.32 2.28 18.23
CA PRO A 162 -6.80 1.15 17.45
C PRO A 162 -6.02 -0.13 17.79
N ASP A 163 -6.72 -1.26 17.83
CA ASP A 163 -6.10 -2.57 17.95
C ASP A 163 -5.39 -2.95 16.64
N MET A 164 -4.15 -3.43 16.76
CA MET A 164 -3.31 -3.86 15.64
C MET A 164 -3.05 -5.38 15.64
N SER A 165 -3.71 -6.15 16.51
CA SER A 165 -3.46 -7.58 16.68
C SER A 165 -3.72 -8.42 15.41
N ASP A 166 -4.59 -7.96 14.52
CA ASP A 166 -4.91 -8.58 13.23
C ASP A 166 -5.00 -7.52 12.14
N ILE A 167 -3.99 -6.65 12.06
CA ILE A 167 -3.96 -5.51 11.14
C ILE A 167 -4.05 -5.96 9.67
N TYR A 168 -3.38 -7.03 9.30
CA TYR A 168 -3.57 -7.73 8.02
C TYR A 168 -4.54 -8.88 8.27
N ARG A 169 -5.83 -8.65 8.02
CA ARG A 169 -6.92 -9.53 8.41
C ARG A 169 -6.69 -10.97 8.03
N ARG A 170 -6.72 -11.87 9.02
CA ARG A 170 -6.48 -13.31 8.83
C ARG A 170 -7.45 -13.90 7.81
N GLU A 171 -8.73 -13.54 7.89
CA GLU A 171 -9.75 -14.01 6.94
C GLU A 171 -9.37 -13.67 5.49
N LEU A 172 -8.92 -12.43 5.23
CA LEU A 172 -8.50 -12.01 3.87
C LEU A 172 -7.23 -12.74 3.45
N ARG A 173 -6.27 -12.92 4.37
CA ARG A 173 -5.03 -13.68 4.09
C ARG A 173 -5.33 -15.13 3.72
N ASP A 174 -6.26 -15.78 4.41
CA ASP A 174 -6.61 -17.17 4.13
C ASP A 174 -7.29 -17.31 2.76
N ILE A 175 -8.14 -16.35 2.37
CA ILE A 175 -8.72 -16.28 1.02
C ILE A 175 -7.61 -16.12 -0.04
N ILE A 176 -6.65 -15.21 0.18
CA ILE A 176 -5.55 -14.96 -0.76
C ILE A 176 -4.66 -16.21 -0.89
N LYS A 177 -4.36 -16.93 0.21
CA LYS A 177 -3.60 -18.19 0.18
C LYS A 177 -4.29 -19.25 -0.65
N GLU A 178 -5.59 -19.45 -0.44
CA GLU A 178 -6.37 -20.42 -1.22
C GLU A 178 -6.43 -20.02 -2.70
N THR A 179 -6.60 -18.72 -2.98
CA THR A 179 -6.55 -18.19 -4.34
C THR A 179 -5.22 -18.48 -5.02
N ALA A 180 -4.10 -18.20 -4.35
CA ALA A 180 -2.76 -18.48 -4.89
C ALA A 180 -2.57 -19.96 -5.22
N LYS A 181 -3.07 -20.84 -4.35
CA LYS A 181 -3.02 -22.28 -4.56
C LYS A 181 -3.85 -22.73 -5.80
N GLU A 182 -5.06 -22.20 -5.94
CA GLU A 182 -5.91 -22.48 -7.11
C GLU A 182 -5.28 -21.98 -8.42
N GLU A 183 -4.62 -20.81 -8.37
CA GLU A 183 -3.90 -20.23 -9.50
C GLU A 183 -2.54 -20.90 -9.75
N ALA A 184 -2.14 -21.89 -8.94
CA ALA A 184 -0.83 -22.54 -8.99
C ALA A 184 0.33 -21.53 -8.88
N ILE A 185 0.16 -20.51 -8.03
CA ILE A 185 1.17 -19.47 -7.72
C ILE A 185 1.74 -19.75 -6.34
N GLU A 186 3.07 -19.88 -6.28
CA GLU A 186 3.75 -20.00 -4.99
C GLU A 186 3.67 -18.67 -4.23
N LEU A 187 3.12 -18.69 -3.02
CA LEU A 187 2.97 -17.52 -2.17
C LEU A 187 3.71 -17.74 -0.85
N LYS A 188 4.72 -16.93 -0.61
CA LYS A 188 5.41 -16.85 0.68
C LYS A 188 4.54 -16.09 1.69
N GLU A 189 4.86 -16.15 2.97
CA GLU A 189 4.22 -15.35 4.01
C GLU A 189 5.29 -14.77 4.92
N GLY A 190 5.18 -13.50 5.32
CA GLY A 190 6.22 -12.86 6.11
C GLY A 190 5.84 -11.54 6.76
N VAL A 191 6.79 -11.01 7.53
CA VAL A 191 6.72 -9.70 8.17
C VAL A 191 7.43 -8.67 7.30
N TYR A 192 6.71 -7.58 6.99
CA TYR A 192 7.25 -6.45 6.25
C TYR A 192 7.77 -5.38 7.20
N LEU A 193 8.98 -4.86 6.97
CA LEU A 193 9.53 -3.74 7.74
C LEU A 193 9.57 -2.48 6.88
N GLN A 194 9.00 -1.38 7.40
CA GLN A 194 9.05 -0.08 6.75
C GLN A 194 10.18 0.77 7.30
N LEU A 195 11.06 1.26 6.42
CA LEU A 195 12.05 2.31 6.67
C LEU A 195 11.67 3.61 5.95
N THR A 196 12.37 4.68 6.25
CA THR A 196 12.11 5.99 5.63
C THR A 196 12.53 6.06 4.18
N GLY A 197 13.65 5.45 3.79
CA GLY A 197 14.34 5.76 2.55
C GLY A 197 14.91 7.20 2.54
N PRO A 198 15.31 7.77 1.38
CA PRO A 198 15.30 7.16 0.04
C PRO A 198 16.50 6.24 -0.25
N SER A 199 17.53 6.21 0.61
CA SER A 199 18.66 5.29 0.43
C SER A 199 18.23 3.84 0.69
N TYR A 200 18.77 2.89 -0.06
CA TYR A 200 18.72 1.49 0.32
C TYR A 200 19.49 1.28 1.63
N GLU A 201 19.14 0.22 2.34
CA GLU A 201 19.72 -0.15 3.61
C GLU A 201 21.19 -0.54 3.45
N SER A 202 22.00 -0.22 4.43
CA SER A 202 23.36 -0.79 4.55
C SER A 202 23.27 -2.28 4.96
N PRO A 203 24.32 -3.10 4.73
CA PRO A 203 24.35 -4.50 5.19
C PRO A 203 24.11 -4.67 6.70
N SER A 204 24.54 -3.71 7.51
CA SER A 204 24.31 -3.72 8.97
C SER A 204 22.87 -3.44 9.32
N GLU A 205 22.20 -2.52 8.61
CA GLU A 205 20.78 -2.26 8.77
C GLU A 205 19.92 -3.46 8.34
N VAL A 206 20.29 -4.13 7.24
CA VAL A 206 19.63 -5.38 6.81
C VAL A 206 19.78 -6.46 7.88
N SER A 207 20.97 -6.59 8.49
CA SER A 207 21.21 -7.54 9.60
C SER A 207 20.36 -7.19 10.82
N MET A 208 20.21 -5.90 11.15
CA MET A 208 19.33 -5.42 12.22
C MET A 208 17.86 -5.76 11.90
N CYS A 209 17.37 -5.47 10.70
CA CYS A 209 16.01 -5.81 10.29
C CYS A 209 15.72 -7.30 10.40
N LYS A 210 16.68 -8.15 10.03
CA LYS A 210 16.60 -9.61 10.18
C LYS A 210 16.50 -10.04 11.65
N MET A 211 17.31 -9.45 12.53
CA MET A 211 17.26 -9.72 13.98
C MET A 211 15.93 -9.32 14.61
N LEU A 212 15.26 -8.30 14.08
CA LEU A 212 13.93 -7.86 14.51
C LEU A 212 12.81 -8.78 13.99
N GLY A 213 13.12 -9.74 13.12
CA GLY A 213 12.16 -10.69 12.59
C GLY A 213 11.49 -10.28 11.28
N ALA A 214 12.06 -9.30 10.56
CA ALA A 214 11.58 -8.92 9.23
C ALA A 214 11.97 -9.97 8.17
N ASP A 215 11.04 -10.27 7.26
CA ASP A 215 11.23 -11.12 6.10
C ASP A 215 11.49 -10.32 4.82
N ALA A 216 10.97 -9.10 4.77
CA ALA A 216 11.18 -8.15 3.67
C ALA A 216 11.22 -6.71 4.19
N VAL A 217 11.86 -5.82 3.45
CA VAL A 217 12.03 -4.39 3.78
C VAL A 217 11.64 -3.49 2.60
N GLY A 218 11.09 -2.33 2.91
CA GLY A 218 10.79 -1.29 1.93
C GLY A 218 10.45 0.05 2.58
N MET A 219 9.94 0.99 1.79
CA MET A 219 9.82 2.40 2.18
C MET A 219 8.38 2.92 2.16
N SER A 220 7.39 2.01 2.33
CA SER A 220 5.96 2.33 2.20
C SER A 220 5.08 1.34 2.96
N THR A 221 3.76 1.37 2.74
CA THR A 221 2.82 0.26 3.04
C THR A 221 2.36 0.19 4.50
N ALA A 222 3.27 0.07 5.48
CA ALA A 222 2.86 -0.10 6.87
C ALA A 222 2.12 1.13 7.42
N CYS A 223 2.55 2.33 7.09
CA CYS A 223 1.85 3.55 7.48
C CYS A 223 0.44 3.64 6.89
N GLU A 224 0.24 3.20 5.63
CA GLU A 224 -1.07 3.14 4.99
C GLU A 224 -1.96 2.09 5.65
N ALA A 225 -1.40 0.91 5.99
CA ALA A 225 -2.10 -0.13 6.73
C ALA A 225 -2.60 0.38 8.11
N VAL A 226 -1.74 1.09 8.85
CA VAL A 226 -2.10 1.70 10.14
C VAL A 226 -3.25 2.71 9.98
N ALA A 227 -3.18 3.59 8.97
CA ALA A 227 -4.21 4.59 8.72
C ALA A 227 -5.56 3.96 8.30
N ALA A 228 -5.53 2.93 7.46
CA ALA A 228 -6.72 2.22 7.02
C ALA A 228 -7.38 1.41 8.16
N ASN A 229 -6.58 0.68 8.95
CA ASN A 229 -7.08 -0.05 10.11
C ASN A 229 -7.70 0.90 11.15
N HIS A 230 -7.09 2.07 11.36
CA HIS A 230 -7.65 3.12 12.23
C HIS A 230 -9.06 3.55 11.79
N MET A 231 -9.32 3.58 10.47
CA MET A 231 -10.63 3.91 9.89
C MET A 231 -11.61 2.71 9.84
N GLY A 232 -11.19 1.55 10.34
CA GLY A 232 -12.01 0.34 10.32
C GLY A 232 -12.04 -0.38 8.98
N MET A 233 -11.17 -0.02 8.03
CA MET A 233 -11.00 -0.79 6.80
C MET A 233 -10.30 -2.11 7.11
N ALA A 234 -10.71 -3.19 6.45
CA ALA A 234 -9.97 -4.44 6.46
C ALA A 234 -8.74 -4.31 5.56
N VAL A 235 -7.57 -4.76 6.03
CA VAL A 235 -6.31 -4.62 5.27
C VAL A 235 -5.77 -5.99 4.90
N CYS A 236 -5.28 -6.11 3.68
CA CYS A 236 -4.42 -7.20 3.22
C CYS A 236 -3.32 -6.64 2.32
N GLY A 237 -2.27 -7.42 2.09
CA GLY A 237 -1.18 -6.93 1.24
C GLY A 237 -0.26 -8.02 0.74
N ILE A 238 0.30 -7.79 -0.45
CA ILE A 238 1.29 -8.65 -1.09
C ILE A 238 2.51 -7.81 -1.47
N SER A 239 3.68 -8.24 -1.02
CA SER A 239 4.97 -7.71 -1.48
C SER A 239 5.46 -8.52 -2.68
N CYS A 240 5.90 -7.84 -3.73
CA CYS A 240 6.75 -8.44 -4.75
C CYS A 240 8.21 -8.31 -4.26
N ILE A 241 8.89 -9.42 -4.06
CA ILE A 241 10.31 -9.43 -3.73
C ILE A 241 11.07 -9.15 -5.03
N THR A 242 11.42 -7.88 -5.25
CA THR A 242 12.02 -7.45 -6.52
C THR A 242 13.52 -7.66 -6.55
N ASN A 243 14.15 -7.71 -5.40
CA ASN A 243 15.57 -7.94 -5.21
C ASN A 243 15.81 -8.55 -3.82
N MET A 244 16.95 -9.14 -3.61
CA MET A 244 17.41 -9.45 -2.24
C MET A 244 18.06 -8.20 -1.65
N ALA A 245 17.83 -7.96 -0.36
CA ALA A 245 18.32 -6.76 0.33
C ALA A 245 19.84 -6.65 0.31
N CYS A 246 20.37 -5.46 0.57
CA CYS A 246 21.80 -5.17 0.53
C CYS A 246 22.60 -6.08 1.46
N GLY A 247 23.73 -6.60 0.98
CA GLY A 247 24.57 -7.56 1.71
C GLY A 247 24.06 -9.02 1.66
N ILE A 248 22.83 -9.25 1.19
CA ILE A 248 22.33 -10.57 0.78
C ILE A 248 22.50 -10.74 -0.72
N SER A 249 22.11 -9.72 -1.51
CA SER A 249 22.50 -9.61 -2.92
C SER A 249 24.02 -9.49 -3.05
N LYS A 250 24.57 -10.13 -4.08
CA LYS A 250 26.02 -10.01 -4.44
C LYS A 250 26.27 -8.77 -5.31
N GLU A 251 25.25 -8.28 -5.99
CA GLU A 251 25.31 -7.13 -6.89
C GLU A 251 24.78 -5.86 -6.20
N PRO A 252 25.30 -4.67 -6.59
CA PRO A 252 24.73 -3.41 -6.14
C PRO A 252 23.26 -3.28 -6.53
N LEU A 253 22.43 -2.80 -5.59
CA LEU A 253 21.00 -2.60 -5.83
C LEU A 253 20.76 -1.41 -6.76
N SER A 254 19.79 -1.54 -7.65
CA SER A 254 19.36 -0.48 -8.54
C SER A 254 17.84 -0.46 -8.74
N HIS A 255 17.31 0.71 -9.05
CA HIS A 255 15.87 0.82 -9.39
C HIS A 255 15.53 0.09 -10.70
N THR A 256 16.49 -0.08 -11.59
CA THR A 256 16.36 -0.84 -12.84
C THR A 256 16.08 -2.32 -12.55
N GLU A 257 16.84 -2.93 -11.63
CA GLU A 257 16.60 -4.33 -11.21
C GLU A 257 15.19 -4.54 -10.65
N VAL A 258 14.73 -3.56 -9.86
CA VAL A 258 13.37 -3.57 -9.31
C VAL A 258 12.34 -3.62 -10.43
N GLN A 259 12.49 -2.78 -11.45
CA GLN A 259 11.56 -2.72 -12.59
C GLN A 259 11.62 -3.99 -13.42
N GLU A 260 12.80 -4.44 -13.80
CA GLU A 260 12.99 -5.67 -14.62
C GLU A 260 12.39 -6.90 -13.94
N THR A 261 12.55 -7.02 -12.62
CA THR A 261 11.96 -8.13 -11.87
C THR A 261 10.44 -8.02 -11.82
N ALA A 262 9.90 -6.82 -11.55
CA ALA A 262 8.46 -6.59 -11.53
C ALA A 262 7.82 -6.91 -12.89
N ASP A 263 8.43 -6.47 -14.00
CA ASP A 263 7.96 -6.74 -15.36
C ASP A 263 7.95 -8.25 -15.67
N ARG A 264 9.00 -8.95 -15.24
CA ARG A 264 9.12 -10.41 -15.44
C ARG A 264 7.99 -11.19 -14.75
N VAL A 265 7.57 -10.75 -13.55
CA VAL A 265 6.53 -11.45 -12.77
C VAL A 265 5.13 -10.85 -12.94
N ALA A 266 5.00 -9.74 -13.68
CA ALA A 266 3.74 -9.03 -13.88
C ALA A 266 2.57 -9.95 -14.31
N PRO A 267 2.74 -10.95 -15.23
CA PRO A 267 1.64 -11.83 -15.60
C PRO A 267 1.10 -12.66 -14.42
N LEU A 268 1.97 -13.16 -13.55
CA LEU A 268 1.57 -13.92 -12.37
C LEU A 268 0.93 -13.00 -11.32
N PHE A 269 1.51 -11.82 -11.12
CA PHE A 269 0.96 -10.80 -10.23
C PHE A 269 -0.47 -10.42 -10.64
N LYS A 270 -0.70 -10.10 -11.91
CA LYS A 270 -2.00 -9.73 -12.46
C LYS A 270 -3.05 -10.81 -12.22
N ARG A 271 -2.72 -12.08 -12.46
CA ARG A 271 -3.61 -13.21 -12.18
C ARG A 271 -3.95 -13.31 -10.69
N LEU A 272 -2.95 -13.27 -9.82
CA LEU A 272 -3.13 -13.37 -8.37
C LEU A 272 -4.01 -12.25 -7.82
N ILE A 273 -3.75 -11.00 -8.23
CA ILE A 273 -4.53 -9.84 -7.76
C ILE A 273 -5.97 -9.90 -8.27
N THR A 274 -6.19 -10.18 -9.56
CA THR A 274 -7.53 -10.29 -10.14
C THR A 274 -8.36 -11.37 -9.46
N ALA A 275 -7.80 -12.58 -9.30
CA ALA A 275 -8.48 -13.67 -8.65
C ALA A 275 -8.75 -13.39 -7.16
N SER A 276 -7.78 -12.76 -6.46
CA SER A 276 -7.93 -12.37 -5.06
C SER A 276 -9.04 -11.32 -4.88
N ILE A 277 -9.03 -10.23 -5.67
CA ILE A 277 -10.07 -9.18 -5.60
C ILE A 277 -11.45 -9.80 -5.83
N THR A 278 -11.59 -10.67 -6.82
CA THR A 278 -12.86 -11.33 -7.12
C THR A 278 -13.41 -12.13 -5.93
N LYS A 279 -12.54 -12.82 -5.17
CA LYS A 279 -12.94 -13.62 -4.00
C LYS A 279 -13.10 -12.81 -2.72
N LEU A 280 -12.48 -11.65 -2.64
CA LEU A 280 -12.59 -10.74 -1.50
C LEU A 280 -13.88 -9.91 -1.52
N ALA A 281 -14.57 -9.85 -2.65
CA ALA A 281 -15.80 -9.09 -2.79
C ALA A 281 -16.90 -9.54 -1.78
N GLY A 282 -17.59 -8.58 -1.17
CA GLY A 282 -18.65 -8.83 -0.22
C GLY A 282 -18.19 -9.22 1.20
N ARG A 283 -16.88 -9.04 1.53
CA ARG A 283 -16.31 -9.36 2.85
C ARG A 283 -16.22 -8.15 3.76
#